data_5383a748dbee123d64e17dce8dcd98b9
#
_entry.id   5383a748dbee123d64e17dce8dcd98b9
#
_cell.length_a   1.000
_cell.length_b   1.000
_cell.length_c   1.000
_cell.angle_alpha   90.00
_cell.angle_beta   90.00
_cell.angle_gamma   90.00
#
_symmetry.space_group_name_H-M   'P 1'
#
loop_
_entity.id
_entity.type
_entity.pdbx_description
1 polymer ?
#
loop_
_entity_poly.entity_id
_entity_poly.type
_entity_poly.pdbx_seq_one_letter_code
_entity_poly.pdbx_strand_id
1 'polypeptide(L)'
;MKKEQAEGIGFFEKYLSIWVLLCMAIGVMIGVYLPGIPKLLSRFEYANVSIPVAILIWLMIYPMMLKIDFESIKQVGQNPRGLIVTWVTNWLIKPFTMYGIAAFFLYVVFGNIIPADLAKEYLAGAVLLGAAPCTAMVFVWSNLTKGNPAYTLVQVATNDLIILAAFVPIVAFLLGIN
;
A
#
# COMPACT_ATOMS: atom_id res chain seq x y z
N MET A 1 -36.27 9.94 -3.48
CA MET A 1 -35.54 8.84 -2.81
C MET A 1 -35.42 7.69 -3.81
N LYS A 2 -34.31 7.64 -4.59
CA LYS A 2 -33.98 6.48 -5.43
C LYS A 2 -33.38 5.43 -4.48
N LYS A 3 -33.99 4.25 -4.44
CA LYS A 3 -33.41 3.06 -3.82
C LYS A 3 -32.12 2.76 -4.56
N GLU A 4 -30.98 3.07 -3.97
CA GLU A 4 -29.71 2.45 -4.35
C GLU A 4 -29.87 0.96 -4.10
N GLN A 5 -30.00 0.22 -5.18
CA GLN A 5 -29.86 -1.24 -5.16
C GLN A 5 -28.48 -1.53 -4.64
N ALA A 6 -28.40 -2.25 -3.54
CA ALA A 6 -27.18 -2.82 -3.04
C ALA A 6 -26.66 -3.80 -4.09
N GLU A 7 -25.82 -3.29 -5.00
CA GLU A 7 -25.00 -4.15 -5.86
C GLU A 7 -24.13 -4.99 -4.92
N GLY A 8 -24.39 -6.31 -4.95
CA GLY A 8 -23.58 -7.27 -4.20
C GLY A 8 -22.12 -7.17 -4.66
N ILE A 9 -21.20 -7.56 -3.78
CA ILE A 9 -19.77 -7.63 -4.07
C ILE A 9 -19.59 -8.38 -5.40
N GLY A 10 -18.97 -7.75 -6.39
CA GLY A 10 -18.72 -8.34 -7.71
C GLY A 10 -17.90 -9.63 -7.58
N PHE A 11 -18.09 -10.57 -8.51
CA PHE A 11 -17.35 -11.83 -8.53
C PHE A 11 -15.82 -11.61 -8.46
N PHE A 12 -15.33 -10.60 -9.15
CA PHE A 12 -13.91 -10.23 -9.17
C PHE A 12 -13.43 -9.75 -7.79
N GLU A 13 -14.20 -8.90 -7.15
CA GLU A 13 -13.87 -8.36 -5.82
C GLU A 13 -13.91 -9.44 -4.73
N LYS A 14 -14.85 -10.37 -4.82
CA LYS A 14 -14.98 -11.49 -3.88
C LYS A 14 -13.74 -12.40 -3.87
N TYR A 15 -13.13 -12.62 -5.01
CA TYR A 15 -11.97 -13.49 -5.17
C TYR A 15 -10.67 -12.73 -5.42
N LEU A 16 -10.61 -11.45 -5.03
CA LEU A 16 -9.45 -10.58 -5.27
C LEU A 16 -8.14 -11.21 -4.79
N SER A 17 -8.13 -11.80 -3.59
CA SER A 17 -6.91 -12.43 -3.04
C SER A 17 -6.43 -13.61 -3.89
N ILE A 18 -7.36 -14.38 -4.47
CA ILE A 18 -7.02 -15.50 -5.35
C ILE A 18 -6.45 -14.97 -6.66
N TRP A 19 -7.02 -13.92 -7.24
CA TRP A 19 -6.51 -13.29 -8.44
C TRP A 19 -5.11 -12.73 -8.25
N VAL A 20 -4.88 -12.06 -7.12
CA VAL A 20 -3.54 -11.54 -6.77
C VAL A 20 -2.53 -12.67 -6.65
N LEU A 21 -2.86 -13.74 -5.94
CA LEU A 21 -1.99 -14.91 -5.80
C LEU A 21 -1.65 -15.54 -7.16
N LEU A 22 -2.66 -15.69 -8.01
CA LEU A 22 -2.50 -16.25 -9.36
C LEU A 22 -1.59 -15.36 -10.23
N CYS A 23 -1.81 -14.03 -10.19
CA CYS A 23 -0.95 -13.08 -10.91
C CYS A 23 0.50 -13.12 -10.40
N MET A 24 0.71 -13.25 -9.08
CA MET A 24 2.04 -13.41 -8.50
C MET A 24 2.72 -14.70 -8.99
N ALA A 25 2.00 -15.82 -8.96
CA ALA A 25 2.54 -17.10 -9.45
C ALA A 25 2.91 -17.03 -10.95
N ILE A 26 2.04 -16.44 -11.77
CA ILE A 26 2.32 -16.23 -13.20
C ILE A 26 3.53 -15.30 -13.39
N GLY A 27 3.62 -14.21 -12.63
CA GLY A 27 4.74 -13.27 -12.68
C GLY A 27 6.08 -13.94 -12.36
N VAL A 28 6.12 -14.78 -11.33
CA VAL A 28 7.30 -15.58 -10.98
C VAL A 28 7.65 -16.56 -12.10
N MET A 29 6.68 -17.27 -12.65
CA MET A 29 6.91 -18.18 -13.78
C MET A 29 7.48 -17.45 -15.01
N ILE A 30 6.92 -16.31 -15.36
CA ILE A 30 7.43 -15.47 -16.46
C ILE A 30 8.87 -15.04 -16.17
N GLY A 31 9.17 -14.60 -14.94
CA GLY A 31 10.53 -14.20 -14.56
C GLY A 31 11.56 -15.31 -14.67
N VAL A 32 11.17 -16.55 -14.33
CA VAL A 32 12.06 -17.73 -14.38
C VAL A 32 12.20 -18.28 -15.80
N TYR A 33 11.09 -18.47 -16.52
CA TYR A 33 11.11 -19.11 -17.84
C TYR A 33 11.39 -18.16 -19.00
N LEU A 34 11.06 -16.88 -18.85
CA LEU A 34 11.19 -15.86 -19.90
C LEU A 34 11.99 -14.64 -19.39
N PRO A 35 13.27 -14.80 -19.03
CA PRO A 35 14.08 -13.73 -18.46
C PRO A 35 14.28 -12.53 -19.42
N GLY A 36 13.95 -12.69 -20.70
CA GLY A 36 13.95 -11.62 -21.68
C GLY A 36 12.89 -10.54 -21.40
N ILE A 37 11.73 -10.93 -20.82
CA ILE A 37 10.64 -9.98 -20.52
C ILE A 37 11.02 -8.99 -19.42
N PRO A 38 11.48 -9.41 -18.24
CA PRO A 38 11.98 -8.49 -17.21
C PRO A 38 13.11 -7.60 -17.72
N LYS A 39 14.06 -8.14 -18.49
CA LYS A 39 15.16 -7.36 -19.09
C LYS A 39 14.67 -6.34 -20.11
N LEU A 40 13.63 -6.63 -20.85
CA LEU A 40 13.01 -5.66 -21.76
C LEU A 40 12.29 -4.55 -20.99
N LEU A 41 11.55 -4.92 -19.94
CA LEU A 41 10.86 -3.95 -19.08
C LEU A 41 11.83 -3.03 -18.35
N SER A 42 12.99 -3.53 -17.90
CA SER A 42 14.02 -2.72 -17.25
C SER A 42 14.67 -1.68 -18.18
N ARG A 43 14.62 -1.86 -19.51
CA ARG A 43 15.06 -0.84 -20.47
C ARG A 43 14.15 0.41 -20.49
N PHE A 44 12.92 0.28 -20.03
CA PHE A 44 11.96 1.39 -19.92
C PHE A 44 11.95 2.01 -18.51
N GLU A 45 13.05 1.84 -17.76
CA GLU A 45 13.24 2.52 -16.48
C GLU A 45 13.88 3.89 -16.71
N TYR A 46 13.25 4.92 -16.15
CA TYR A 46 13.77 6.27 -16.12
C TYR A 46 13.85 6.74 -14.66
N ALA A 47 15.03 7.17 -14.23
CA ALA A 47 15.26 7.61 -12.84
C ALA A 47 14.80 6.59 -11.77
N ASN A 48 15.10 5.29 -11.97
CA ASN A 48 14.68 4.17 -11.11
C ASN A 48 13.16 3.92 -11.05
N VAL A 49 12.39 4.49 -11.98
CA VAL A 49 10.94 4.25 -12.09
C VAL A 49 10.65 3.49 -13.39
N SER A 50 10.01 2.35 -13.26
CA SER A 50 9.56 1.57 -14.42
C SER A 50 8.33 2.24 -15.05
N ILE A 51 8.48 2.79 -16.26
CA ILE A 51 7.39 3.44 -17.00
C ILE A 51 6.19 2.51 -17.22
N PRO A 52 6.35 1.24 -17.63
CA PRO A 52 5.22 0.32 -17.78
C PRO A 52 4.45 0.12 -16.48
N VAL A 53 5.14 -0.02 -15.34
CA VAL A 53 4.51 -0.15 -14.03
C VAL A 53 3.77 1.13 -13.64
N ALA A 54 4.35 2.29 -13.89
CA ALA A 54 3.69 3.57 -13.63
C ALA A 54 2.39 3.73 -14.43
N ILE A 55 2.38 3.33 -15.70
CA ILE A 55 1.17 3.34 -16.55
C ILE A 55 0.10 2.39 -15.99
N LEU A 56 0.49 1.17 -15.59
CA LEU A 56 -0.44 0.19 -15.01
C LEU A 56 -1.05 0.69 -13.70
N ILE A 57 -0.24 1.31 -12.83
CA ILE A 57 -0.73 1.93 -11.59
C ILE A 57 -1.71 3.05 -11.92
N TRP A 58 -1.39 3.90 -12.89
CA TRP A 58 -2.26 4.99 -13.31
C TRP A 58 -3.60 4.46 -13.83
N LEU A 59 -3.58 3.43 -14.70
CA LEU A 59 -4.80 2.78 -15.20
C LEU A 59 -5.64 2.14 -14.09
N MET A 60 -5.01 1.64 -13.03
CA MET A 60 -5.70 1.08 -11.86
C MET A 60 -6.40 2.17 -11.03
N ILE A 61 -5.75 3.32 -10.84
CA ILE A 61 -6.29 4.39 -9.99
C ILE A 61 -7.34 5.21 -10.74
N TYR A 62 -7.19 5.40 -12.04
CA TYR A 62 -8.05 6.27 -12.85
C TYR A 62 -9.55 5.97 -12.74
N PRO A 63 -10.04 4.71 -12.86
CA PRO A 63 -11.48 4.42 -12.73
C PRO A 63 -12.02 4.71 -11.33
N MET A 64 -11.17 4.62 -10.30
CA MET A 64 -11.56 4.92 -8.92
C MET A 64 -11.70 6.43 -8.71
N MET A 65 -10.82 7.22 -9.34
CA MET A 65 -10.87 8.68 -9.29
C MET A 65 -12.14 9.24 -9.96
N LEU A 66 -12.62 8.59 -11.02
CA LEU A 66 -13.86 9.00 -11.72
C LEU A 66 -15.13 8.86 -10.87
N LYS A 67 -15.10 8.01 -9.84
CA LYS A 67 -16.26 7.79 -8.95
C LYS A 67 -16.34 8.83 -7.81
N ILE A 68 -15.42 9.78 -7.76
CA ILE A 68 -15.31 10.71 -6.64
C ILE A 68 -16.14 11.96 -6.91
N ASP A 69 -17.04 12.25 -5.99
CA ASP A 69 -17.77 13.51 -5.95
C ASP A 69 -16.95 14.58 -5.21
N PHE A 70 -16.53 15.60 -5.95
CA PHE A 70 -15.70 16.68 -5.41
C PHE A 70 -16.43 17.55 -4.37
N GLU A 71 -17.77 17.61 -4.38
CA GLU A 71 -18.51 18.32 -3.34
C GLU A 71 -18.40 17.61 -1.99
N SER A 72 -18.37 16.29 -2.00
CA SER A 72 -18.15 15.49 -0.79
C SER A 72 -16.78 15.71 -0.15
N ILE A 73 -15.77 16.14 -0.91
CA ILE A 73 -14.44 16.47 -0.37
C ILE A 73 -14.51 17.65 0.60
N LYS A 74 -15.32 18.66 0.30
CA LYS A 74 -15.51 19.82 1.20
C LYS A 74 -16.12 19.41 2.54
N GLN A 75 -16.99 18.40 2.55
CA GLN A 75 -17.63 17.89 3.76
C GLN A 75 -16.66 17.14 4.67
N VAL A 76 -15.64 16.50 4.11
CA VAL A 76 -14.59 15.80 4.88
C VAL A 76 -13.81 16.76 5.78
N GLY A 77 -13.55 17.99 5.29
CA GLY A 77 -12.88 19.05 6.08
C GLY A 77 -13.66 19.49 7.32
N GLN A 78 -14.97 19.27 7.34
CA GLN A 78 -15.81 19.64 8.50
C GLN A 78 -15.76 18.61 9.63
N ASN A 79 -15.33 17.35 9.36
CA ASN A 79 -15.19 16.30 10.36
C ASN A 79 -13.79 15.65 10.33
N PRO A 80 -12.76 16.32 10.84
CA PRO A 80 -11.37 15.85 10.74
C PRO A 80 -11.03 14.65 11.66
N ARG A 81 -11.96 14.23 12.53
CA ARG A 81 -11.71 13.16 13.51
C ARG A 81 -11.18 11.87 12.88
N GLY A 82 -11.79 11.42 11.79
CA GLY A 82 -11.35 10.21 11.12
C GLY A 82 -9.98 10.38 10.43
N LEU A 83 -9.67 11.57 9.91
CA LEU A 83 -8.35 11.88 9.36
C LEU A 83 -7.28 11.78 10.43
N ILE A 84 -7.52 12.38 11.61
CA ILE A 84 -6.59 12.35 12.75
C ILE A 84 -6.36 10.90 13.20
N VAL A 85 -7.42 10.11 13.35
CA VAL A 85 -7.30 8.68 13.73
C VAL A 85 -6.45 7.93 12.71
N THR A 86 -6.69 8.14 11.42
CA THR A 86 -5.91 7.49 10.36
C THR A 86 -4.44 7.93 10.36
N TRP A 87 -4.16 9.22 10.57
CA TRP A 87 -2.79 9.73 10.65
C TRP A 87 -2.04 9.15 11.84
N VAL A 88 -2.66 9.16 13.02
CA VAL A 88 -2.05 8.58 14.23
C VAL A 88 -1.79 7.08 14.03
N THR A 89 -2.75 6.36 13.45
CA THR A 89 -2.59 4.92 13.21
C THR A 89 -1.49 4.64 12.20
N ASN A 90 -1.46 5.35 11.07
CA ASN A 90 -0.51 5.10 10.00
C ASN A 90 0.92 5.57 10.32
N TRP A 91 1.07 6.67 11.05
CA TRP A 91 2.37 7.31 11.24
C TRP A 91 2.98 7.09 12.62
N LEU A 92 2.14 6.89 13.64
CA LEU A 92 2.62 6.69 15.00
C LEU A 92 2.50 5.21 15.45
N ILE A 93 1.39 4.55 15.17
CA ILE A 93 1.17 3.18 15.67
C ILE A 93 1.79 2.14 14.73
N LYS A 94 1.44 2.17 13.45
CA LYS A 94 1.78 1.15 12.47
C LYS A 94 3.29 0.92 12.28
N PRO A 95 4.16 1.94 12.09
CA PRO A 95 5.60 1.73 11.91
C PRO A 95 6.25 1.09 13.14
N PHE A 96 5.90 1.53 14.34
CA PHE A 96 6.47 1.02 15.57
C PHE A 96 5.99 -0.39 15.91
N THR A 97 4.71 -0.69 15.68
CA THR A 97 4.19 -2.05 15.84
C THR A 97 4.80 -3.01 14.83
N MET A 98 4.97 -2.58 13.57
CA MET A 98 5.61 -3.39 12.54
C MET A 98 7.08 -3.68 12.89
N TYR A 99 7.83 -2.67 13.32
CA TYR A 99 9.19 -2.85 13.80
C TYR A 99 9.25 -3.84 14.98
N GLY A 100 8.42 -3.65 16.00
CA GLY A 100 8.41 -4.52 17.19
C GLY A 100 8.06 -5.98 16.86
N ILE A 101 7.03 -6.19 16.05
CA ILE A 101 6.63 -7.54 15.62
C ILE A 101 7.71 -8.18 14.75
N ALA A 102 8.21 -7.48 13.75
CA ALA A 102 9.25 -8.00 12.86
C ALA A 102 10.54 -8.31 13.64
N ALA A 103 10.97 -7.42 14.52
CA ALA A 103 12.15 -7.66 15.36
C ALA A 103 11.96 -8.87 16.27
N PHE A 104 10.81 -9.01 16.92
CA PHE A 104 10.50 -10.17 17.74
C PHE A 104 10.61 -11.48 16.95
N PHE A 105 9.96 -11.56 15.79
CA PHE A 105 10.02 -12.78 14.99
C PHE A 105 11.42 -13.05 14.45
N LEU A 106 12.10 -12.06 13.90
CA LEU A 106 13.40 -12.24 13.26
C LEU A 106 14.52 -12.55 14.26
N TYR A 107 14.53 -11.92 15.42
CA TYR A 107 15.61 -12.10 16.41
C TYR A 107 15.31 -13.16 17.46
N VAL A 108 14.02 -13.35 17.83
CA VAL A 108 13.67 -14.31 18.89
C VAL A 108 13.21 -15.64 18.31
N VAL A 109 12.22 -15.62 17.40
CA VAL A 109 11.63 -16.86 16.89
C VAL A 109 12.55 -17.51 15.85
N PHE A 110 13.05 -16.74 14.89
CA PHE A 110 13.89 -17.23 13.80
C PHE A 110 15.38 -16.96 13.99
N GLY A 111 15.80 -16.44 15.15
CA GLY A 111 17.18 -16.05 15.42
C GLY A 111 18.22 -17.20 15.30
N ASN A 112 17.77 -18.46 15.47
CA ASN A 112 18.62 -19.63 15.26
C ASN A 112 18.67 -20.11 13.80
N ILE A 113 17.78 -19.62 12.94
CA ILE A 113 17.62 -20.08 11.55
C ILE A 113 18.19 -19.03 10.60
N ILE A 114 18.02 -17.75 10.92
CA ILE A 114 18.40 -16.63 10.06
C ILE A 114 19.69 -16.00 10.59
N PRO A 115 20.74 -15.86 9.75
CA PRO A 115 21.96 -15.11 10.12
C PRO A 115 21.62 -13.68 10.54
N ALA A 116 22.35 -13.13 11.51
CA ALA A 116 22.06 -11.82 12.09
C ALA A 116 22.10 -10.66 11.08
N ASP A 117 22.98 -10.75 10.08
CA ASP A 117 23.08 -9.73 9.03
C ASP A 117 21.85 -9.77 8.13
N LEU A 118 21.40 -10.96 7.74
CA LEU A 118 20.19 -11.14 6.93
C LEU A 118 18.91 -10.73 7.70
N ALA A 119 18.89 -10.97 9.01
CA ALA A 119 17.79 -10.53 9.87
C ALA A 119 17.65 -9.01 9.90
N LYS A 120 18.75 -8.26 9.87
CA LYS A 120 18.74 -6.80 9.78
C LYS A 120 18.17 -6.31 8.45
N GLU A 121 18.55 -6.93 7.33
CA GLU A 121 18.04 -6.60 6.01
C GLU A 121 16.53 -6.89 5.91
N TYR A 122 16.08 -8.02 6.43
CA TYR A 122 14.66 -8.36 6.49
C TYR A 122 13.87 -7.41 7.39
N LEU A 123 14.45 -7.01 8.52
CA LEU A 123 13.83 -6.01 9.40
C LEU A 123 13.69 -4.68 8.67
N ALA A 124 14.72 -4.23 7.96
CA ALA A 124 14.66 -3.02 7.16
C ALA A 124 13.57 -3.09 6.10
N GLY A 125 13.49 -4.20 5.36
CA GLY A 125 12.43 -4.43 4.36
C GLY A 125 11.03 -4.44 4.98
N ALA A 126 10.85 -5.09 6.12
CA ALA A 126 9.57 -5.13 6.84
C ALA A 126 9.15 -3.73 7.33
N VAL A 127 10.08 -2.94 7.84
CA VAL A 127 9.82 -1.57 8.29
C VAL A 127 9.45 -0.67 7.12
N LEU A 128 10.19 -0.73 6.02
CA LEU A 128 9.89 0.02 4.79
C LEU A 128 8.49 -0.29 4.27
N LEU A 129 8.15 -1.58 4.18
CA LEU A 129 6.83 -2.03 3.73
C LEU A 129 5.72 -1.63 4.72
N GLY A 130 5.99 -1.77 6.02
CA GLY A 130 5.03 -1.47 7.07
C GLY A 130 4.81 0.02 7.30
N ALA A 131 5.81 0.87 7.11
CA ALA A 131 5.70 2.30 7.32
C ALA A 131 4.92 3.01 6.20
N ALA A 132 5.01 2.53 4.97
CA ALA A 132 4.26 3.13 3.85
C ALA A 132 2.76 2.83 3.94
N PRO A 133 1.87 3.84 3.84
CA PRO A 133 0.45 3.60 3.67
C PRO A 133 0.17 3.05 2.26
N CYS A 134 -0.76 2.06 2.17
CA CYS A 134 -1.18 1.51 0.89
C CYS A 134 -2.23 2.39 0.25
N THR A 135 -1.94 2.95 -0.93
CA THR A 135 -2.85 3.84 -1.64
C THR A 135 -3.85 3.10 -2.52
N ALA A 136 -3.43 1.98 -3.13
CA ALA A 136 -4.26 1.26 -4.10
C ALA A 136 -5.34 0.40 -3.45
N MET A 137 -4.96 -0.47 -2.51
CA MET A 137 -5.88 -1.42 -1.89
C MET A 137 -6.89 -0.76 -0.94
N VAL A 138 -6.59 0.41 -0.42
CA VAL A 138 -7.49 1.11 0.50
C VAL A 138 -8.82 1.49 -0.16
N PHE A 139 -8.82 1.82 -1.46
CA PHE A 139 -10.07 2.09 -2.19
C PHE A 139 -10.91 0.83 -2.37
N VAL A 140 -10.28 -0.31 -2.63
CA VAL A 140 -10.97 -1.60 -2.73
C VAL A 140 -11.62 -1.96 -1.40
N TRP A 141 -10.87 -1.87 -0.30
CA TRP A 141 -11.40 -2.13 1.04
C TRP A 141 -12.50 -1.16 1.44
N SER A 142 -12.33 0.13 1.14
CA SER A 142 -13.37 1.13 1.39
C SER A 142 -14.67 0.81 0.64
N ASN A 143 -14.56 0.39 -0.62
CA ASN A 143 -15.72 0.00 -1.41
C ASN A 143 -16.41 -1.27 -0.84
N LEU A 144 -15.62 -2.29 -0.48
CA LEU A 144 -16.10 -3.54 0.10
C LEU A 144 -16.83 -3.33 1.44
N THR A 145 -16.34 -2.40 2.25
CA THR A 145 -16.96 -2.05 3.54
C THR A 145 -18.06 -1.00 3.42
N LYS A 146 -18.45 -0.61 2.21
CA LYS A 146 -19.42 0.47 1.93
C LYS A 146 -19.00 1.80 2.56
N GLY A 147 -17.69 2.06 2.59
CA GLY A 147 -17.12 3.34 3.03
C GLY A 147 -17.41 4.48 2.07
N ASN A 148 -17.16 5.71 2.52
CA ASN A 148 -17.32 6.89 1.67
C ASN A 148 -16.07 7.07 0.76
N PRO A 149 -16.20 6.95 -0.58
CA PRO A 149 -15.07 7.04 -1.50
C PRO A 149 -14.37 8.41 -1.48
N ALA A 150 -15.14 9.49 -1.30
CA ALA A 150 -14.59 10.84 -1.20
C ALA A 150 -13.74 11.01 0.06
N TYR A 151 -14.19 10.46 1.19
CA TYR A 151 -13.41 10.45 2.43
C TYR A 151 -12.12 9.64 2.27
N THR A 152 -12.21 8.48 1.64
CA THR A 152 -11.05 7.63 1.34
C THR A 152 -10.02 8.35 0.48
N LEU A 153 -10.46 9.09 -0.55
CA LEU A 153 -9.56 9.89 -1.38
C LEU A 153 -8.81 10.96 -0.58
N VAL A 154 -9.52 11.71 0.24
CA VAL A 154 -8.88 12.75 1.06
C VAL A 154 -7.87 12.14 2.02
N GLN A 155 -8.18 10.99 2.61
CA GLN A 155 -7.23 10.25 3.45
C GLN A 155 -5.98 9.80 2.67
N VAL A 156 -6.14 9.26 1.49
CA VAL A 156 -5.02 8.85 0.63
C VAL A 156 -4.17 10.06 0.27
N ALA A 157 -4.77 11.10 -0.29
CA ALA A 157 -4.05 12.30 -0.71
C ALA A 157 -3.28 12.96 0.45
N THR A 158 -3.87 13.05 1.63
CA THR A 158 -3.20 13.61 2.80
C THR A 158 -2.09 12.70 3.33
N ASN A 159 -2.26 11.38 3.31
CA ASN A 159 -1.20 10.45 3.66
C ASN A 159 -0.02 10.51 2.67
N ASP A 160 -0.29 10.67 1.37
CA ASP A 160 0.75 10.80 0.35
C ASP A 160 1.56 12.10 0.51
N LEU A 161 0.94 13.19 0.94
CA LEU A 161 1.66 14.41 1.32
C LEU A 161 2.53 14.21 2.57
N ILE A 162 2.02 13.50 3.57
CA ILE A 162 2.77 13.21 4.80
C ILE A 162 3.95 12.28 4.50
N ILE A 163 3.81 11.32 3.57
CA ILE A 163 4.89 10.42 3.16
C ILE A 163 6.14 11.21 2.72
N LEU A 164 5.95 12.27 1.96
CA LEU A 164 7.07 13.08 1.45
C LEU A 164 7.92 13.70 2.57
N ALA A 165 7.30 14.01 3.71
CA ALA A 165 7.97 14.68 4.82
C ALA A 165 8.36 13.73 5.96
N ALA A 166 7.50 12.76 6.31
CA ALA A 166 7.62 11.97 7.53
C ALA A 166 8.21 10.57 7.31
N PHE A 167 8.09 10.00 6.11
CA PHE A 167 8.52 8.62 5.84
C PHE A 167 10.03 8.43 6.09
N VAL A 168 10.85 9.25 5.48
CA VAL A 168 12.31 9.14 5.59
C VAL A 168 12.79 9.31 7.04
N PRO A 169 12.41 10.36 7.78
CA PRO A 169 12.78 10.49 9.18
C PRO A 169 12.34 9.33 10.07
N ILE A 170 11.12 8.84 9.90
CA ILE A 170 10.60 7.73 10.72
C ILE A 170 11.39 6.44 10.45
N VAL A 171 11.62 6.12 9.17
CA VAL A 171 12.37 4.92 8.78
C VAL A 171 13.83 5.02 9.26
N ALA A 172 14.48 6.17 9.06
CA ALA A 172 15.85 6.39 9.53
C ALA A 172 15.96 6.22 11.04
N PHE A 173 15.02 6.79 11.80
CA PHE A 173 14.96 6.62 13.26
C PHE A 173 14.80 5.15 13.67
N LEU A 174 13.87 4.41 13.06
CA LEU A 174 13.59 3.01 13.40
C LEU A 174 14.76 2.07 13.04
N LEU A 175 15.46 2.34 11.95
CA LEU A 175 16.58 1.53 11.49
C LEU A 175 17.93 1.99 12.08
N GLY A 176 17.95 3.09 12.83
CA GLY A 176 19.18 3.65 13.40
C GLY A 176 20.17 4.16 12.37
N ILE A 177 19.68 4.61 11.21
CA ILE A 177 20.49 5.20 10.13
C ILE A 177 20.58 6.70 10.41
N ASN A 178 21.77 7.16 10.83
CA ASN A 178 22.08 8.58 11.03
C ASN A 178 22.78 9.16 9.80
#